data_d16a8fec5e4945ae7ef7d1c7c0f51602
#
_entry.id   d16a8fec5e4945ae7ef7d1c7c0f51602
#
_cell.length_a   1.000
_cell.length_b   1.000
_cell.length_c   1.000
_cell.angle_alpha   90.00
_cell.angle_beta   90.00
_cell.angle_gamma   90.00
#
_symmetry.space_group_name_H-M   'P 1'
#
loop_
_entity.id
_entity.type
_entity.pdbx_description
1 polymer ?
#
loop_
_entity_poly.entity_id
_entity_poly.type
_entity_poly.pdbx_seq_one_letter_code
_entity_poly.pdbx_strand_id
1 'polypeptide(L)'
;MPSGSGIWSGTVVVRDRPTEVADRPAGIADASVEVGVPELGDDEFRLLREFSERASALAPEVRQRLATRLTEKFAVRYPSRAASPESFLAELYRDELARRRGRFGARGEPRATERRGQATVAERMAARKTERWQTFQVMADRAARQGLDSFNARELPDFAARYREVAADLARARTYRADPSTLARLERLVVSGHNALYRDERNSINRIWQVVMRECPAAVVQARRYVLIAFLAFAVPAVAGFLLLKERPALADELLPDVMLERAQAGASRIGQGKGYVEVEARQRPMIASSIITNNITVAFYCFAGGIFAGVGSLVLLAYNGLSIGAVSAHFANVGLLGYLWSFIVGHGVLELFAIWVAGAAGFLLGRALIAPGDLTRADALVLNGRLAVRMIGAVIVLLMIAGTIEGFVSTSQGGVALRVGVSTVSALFLLLYLANGALWLRSQGRRDAEPGTIRPAESSAS
;
A
#
# COMPACT_ATOMS: atom_id res chain seq x y z
N MET A 1 19.93 -30.14 24.40
CA MET A 1 18.71 -30.95 24.20
C MET A 1 17.54 -30.05 24.27
N PRO A 2 16.46 -30.22 23.43
CA PRO A 2 16.31 -29.54 22.14
C PRO A 2 15.15 -28.53 22.18
N SER A 3 15.24 -27.43 21.46
CA SER A 3 14.61 -27.11 20.16
C SER A 3 13.15 -27.50 19.96
N GLY A 4 12.31 -26.55 19.60
CA GLY A 4 10.96 -26.81 19.14
C GLY A 4 10.23 -25.54 18.68
N SER A 5 10.56 -25.06 17.49
CA SER A 5 9.76 -24.13 16.71
C SER A 5 8.51 -24.85 16.17
N GLY A 6 7.32 -24.40 16.47
CA GLY A 6 6.05 -24.93 15.94
C GLY A 6 5.27 -23.86 15.23
N ILE A 7 5.36 -23.85 13.91
CA ILE A 7 4.47 -23.11 13.00
C ILE A 7 3.15 -23.88 12.92
N TRP A 8 2.04 -23.27 13.31
CA TRP A 8 0.70 -23.83 13.15
C TRP A 8 0.10 -23.40 11.82
N SER A 9 0.15 -24.31 10.83
CA SER A 9 -0.74 -24.28 9.67
C SER A 9 -1.87 -25.28 9.92
N GLY A 10 -3.08 -24.77 10.17
CA GLY A 10 -4.27 -25.60 10.37
C GLY A 10 -4.79 -26.16 9.07
N THR A 11 -4.40 -27.40 8.74
CA THR A 11 -5.04 -28.21 7.70
C THR A 11 -6.04 -29.14 8.38
N VAL A 12 -7.34 -28.95 8.08
CA VAL A 12 -8.40 -29.87 8.51
C VAL A 12 -8.31 -31.12 7.65
N VAL A 13 -7.86 -32.24 8.26
CA VAL A 13 -7.91 -33.56 7.65
C VAL A 13 -9.23 -34.22 8.03
N VAL A 14 -10.10 -34.39 7.03
CA VAL A 14 -11.29 -35.26 7.18
C VAL A 14 -10.84 -36.71 7.01
N ARG A 15 -10.94 -37.50 8.07
CA ARG A 15 -10.71 -38.96 8.04
C ARG A 15 -12.00 -39.63 7.58
N ASP A 16 -11.99 -40.23 6.40
CA ASP A 16 -12.98 -41.20 5.99
C ASP A 16 -12.74 -42.54 6.69
N ARG A 17 -13.79 -43.08 7.33
CA ARG A 17 -13.80 -44.44 7.85
C ARG A 17 -14.09 -45.43 6.74
N PRO A 18 -13.42 -46.56 6.67
CA PRO A 18 -13.75 -47.59 5.72
C PRO A 18 -15.04 -48.32 6.14
N THR A 19 -16.00 -48.40 5.24
CA THR A 19 -17.21 -49.21 5.38
C THR A 19 -16.96 -50.60 4.81
N GLU A 20 -17.36 -51.58 5.60
CA GLU A 20 -17.23 -53.01 5.38
C GLU A 20 -17.86 -53.48 4.05
N VAL A 21 -17.21 -54.46 3.46
CA VAL A 21 -17.62 -55.23 2.32
C VAL A 21 -18.69 -56.22 2.71
N ALA A 22 -19.88 -56.14 2.12
CA ALA A 22 -20.88 -57.20 2.18
C ALA A 22 -21.03 -57.85 0.82
N ASP A 23 -21.12 -59.16 0.88
CA ASP A 23 -21.05 -60.18 -0.15
C ASP A 23 -21.99 -60.02 -1.34
N ARG A 24 -21.55 -60.59 -2.47
CA ARG A 24 -22.28 -60.77 -3.71
C ARG A 24 -23.12 -62.05 -3.70
N PRO A 25 -24.15 -62.11 -4.55
CA PRO A 25 -24.33 -63.30 -5.38
C PRO A 25 -24.14 -63.03 -6.86
N ALA A 26 -23.59 -64.04 -7.52
CA ALA A 26 -23.28 -64.13 -8.93
C ALA A 26 -24.52 -64.35 -9.79
N GLY A 27 -24.47 -63.81 -11.04
CA GLY A 27 -25.49 -64.08 -12.05
C GLY A 27 -25.18 -63.40 -13.39
N ILE A 28 -24.51 -64.14 -14.23
CA ILE A 28 -24.66 -64.32 -15.70
C ILE A 28 -24.25 -63.12 -16.61
N ALA A 29 -23.37 -63.47 -17.52
CA ALA A 29 -22.72 -62.77 -18.61
C ALA A 29 -23.67 -62.15 -19.64
N ASP A 30 -23.28 -61.01 -20.16
CA ASP A 30 -23.25 -60.85 -21.61
C ASP A 30 -22.03 -59.96 -21.99
N ALA A 31 -21.29 -60.46 -22.95
CA ALA A 31 -19.99 -59.96 -23.35
C ALA A 31 -20.16 -59.01 -24.55
N SER A 32 -19.87 -57.74 -24.31
CA SER A 32 -19.32 -56.84 -25.33
C SER A 32 -18.09 -56.17 -24.76
N VAL A 33 -16.93 -56.63 -25.19
CA VAL A 33 -15.62 -56.05 -24.84
C VAL A 33 -15.49 -54.70 -25.55
N GLU A 34 -16.00 -53.65 -24.95
CA GLU A 34 -15.50 -52.30 -25.23
C GLU A 34 -14.10 -52.19 -24.60
N VAL A 35 -13.10 -52.12 -25.45
CA VAL A 35 -11.71 -51.76 -25.04
C VAL A 35 -11.79 -50.36 -24.42
N GLY A 36 -11.92 -50.32 -23.14
CA GLY A 36 -12.00 -49.07 -22.38
C GLY A 36 -10.72 -48.26 -22.53
N VAL A 37 -10.82 -47.14 -23.20
CA VAL A 37 -9.75 -46.14 -23.23
C VAL A 37 -9.45 -45.74 -21.77
N PRO A 38 -8.19 -45.84 -21.28
CA PRO A 38 -7.86 -45.54 -19.90
C PRO A 38 -8.24 -44.11 -19.54
N GLU A 39 -8.75 -43.90 -18.33
CA GLU A 39 -9.18 -42.57 -17.86
C GLU A 39 -7.97 -41.65 -17.61
N LEU A 40 -8.07 -40.36 -18.01
CA LEU A 40 -7.12 -39.35 -17.66
C LEU A 40 -7.18 -39.07 -16.15
N GLY A 41 -6.02 -39.09 -15.50
CA GLY A 41 -5.89 -38.61 -14.12
C GLY A 41 -6.21 -37.12 -14.00
N ASP A 42 -6.56 -36.66 -12.80
CA ASP A 42 -6.94 -35.26 -12.58
C ASP A 42 -5.80 -34.27 -12.89
N ASP A 43 -4.55 -34.66 -12.64
CA ASP A 43 -3.37 -33.86 -12.96
C ASP A 43 -3.11 -33.81 -14.47
N GLU A 44 -3.32 -34.93 -15.18
CA GLU A 44 -3.20 -35.03 -16.62
C GLU A 44 -4.28 -34.19 -17.31
N PHE A 45 -5.51 -34.25 -16.81
CA PHE A 45 -6.60 -33.42 -17.31
C PHE A 45 -6.36 -31.93 -17.06
N ARG A 46 -5.78 -31.54 -15.91
CA ARG A 46 -5.42 -30.17 -15.60
C ARG A 46 -4.39 -29.63 -16.60
N LEU A 47 -3.32 -30.38 -16.88
CA LEU A 47 -2.30 -30.01 -17.86
C LEU A 47 -2.89 -29.81 -19.26
N LEU A 48 -3.75 -30.74 -19.68
CA LEU A 48 -4.41 -30.68 -20.99
C LEU A 48 -5.35 -29.48 -21.11
N ARG A 49 -6.09 -29.17 -20.06
CA ARG A 49 -6.97 -28.00 -19.96
C ARG A 49 -6.16 -26.71 -20.01
N GLU A 50 -5.08 -26.60 -19.24
CA GLU A 50 -4.23 -25.42 -19.18
C GLU A 50 -3.55 -25.12 -20.52
N PHE A 51 -3.12 -26.15 -21.24
CA PHE A 51 -2.64 -26.03 -22.61
C PHE A 51 -3.74 -25.53 -23.55
N SER A 52 -4.93 -26.13 -23.52
CA SER A 52 -6.06 -25.78 -24.40
C SER A 52 -6.55 -24.34 -24.20
N GLU A 53 -6.58 -23.85 -22.94
CA GLU A 53 -7.00 -22.48 -22.60
C GLU A 53 -5.96 -21.43 -23.04
N ARG A 54 -4.67 -21.77 -23.06
CA ARG A 54 -3.57 -20.85 -23.40
C ARG A 54 -3.04 -20.97 -24.83
N ALA A 55 -3.43 -22.00 -25.56
CA ALA A 55 -2.89 -22.29 -26.89
C ALA A 55 -2.97 -21.13 -27.89
N SER A 56 -4.06 -20.35 -27.84
CA SER A 56 -4.27 -19.19 -28.71
C SER A 56 -3.38 -17.98 -28.35
N ALA A 57 -2.89 -17.90 -27.12
CA ALA A 57 -2.04 -16.81 -26.63
C ALA A 57 -0.53 -17.10 -26.78
N LEU A 58 -0.15 -18.35 -27.13
CA LEU A 58 1.24 -18.74 -27.28
C LEU A 58 1.76 -18.45 -28.69
N ALA A 59 3.03 -18.05 -28.79
CA ALA A 59 3.70 -17.95 -30.09
C ALA A 59 3.71 -19.31 -30.81
N PRO A 60 3.53 -19.34 -32.15
CA PRO A 60 3.35 -20.58 -32.93
C PRO A 60 4.42 -21.66 -32.65
N GLU A 61 5.68 -21.26 -32.57
CA GLU A 61 6.80 -22.17 -32.32
C GLU A 61 6.79 -22.77 -30.90
N VAL A 62 6.39 -22.00 -29.91
CA VAL A 62 6.27 -22.44 -28.51
C VAL A 62 5.11 -23.38 -28.35
N ARG A 63 3.97 -23.03 -28.98
CA ARG A 63 2.76 -23.85 -29.00
C ARG A 63 3.04 -25.22 -29.61
N GLN A 64 3.69 -25.26 -30.76
CA GLN A 64 4.02 -26.51 -31.46
C GLN A 64 4.98 -27.40 -30.63
N ARG A 65 6.02 -26.82 -30.02
CA ARG A 65 6.94 -27.57 -29.13
C ARG A 65 6.24 -28.15 -27.91
N LEU A 66 5.35 -27.38 -27.27
CA LEU A 66 4.56 -27.85 -26.13
C LEU A 66 3.57 -28.93 -26.55
N ALA A 67 2.89 -28.76 -27.69
CA ALA A 67 1.96 -29.74 -28.23
C ALA A 67 2.67 -31.06 -28.50
N THR A 68 3.84 -31.04 -29.13
CA THR A 68 4.63 -32.27 -29.41
C THR A 68 5.02 -32.99 -28.11
N ARG A 69 5.56 -32.27 -27.13
CA ARG A 69 5.93 -32.88 -25.83
C ARG A 69 4.75 -33.47 -25.08
N LEU A 70 3.59 -32.78 -25.07
CA LEU A 70 2.39 -33.32 -24.44
C LEU A 70 1.84 -34.53 -25.20
N THR A 71 1.90 -34.49 -26.54
CA THR A 71 1.50 -35.64 -27.36
C THR A 71 2.37 -36.84 -27.10
N GLU A 72 3.71 -36.71 -27.04
CA GLU A 72 4.60 -37.80 -26.70
C GLU A 72 4.26 -38.43 -25.34
N LYS A 73 3.88 -37.61 -24.37
CA LYS A 73 3.47 -38.10 -23.04
C LYS A 73 2.16 -38.86 -23.07
N PHE A 74 1.18 -38.42 -23.87
CA PHE A 74 -0.15 -38.99 -23.87
C PHE A 74 -0.35 -40.09 -24.95
N ALA A 75 0.37 -40.04 -26.07
CA ALA A 75 0.20 -40.97 -27.20
C ALA A 75 0.48 -42.44 -26.85
N VAL A 76 1.37 -42.67 -25.85
CA VAL A 76 1.67 -44.04 -25.36
C VAL A 76 0.42 -44.67 -24.74
N ARG A 77 -0.45 -43.92 -24.16
CA ARG A 77 -1.60 -44.41 -23.38
C ARG A 77 -2.95 -44.19 -24.08
N TYR A 78 -2.98 -43.22 -25.01
CA TYR A 78 -4.20 -42.83 -25.72
C TYR A 78 -3.94 -42.83 -27.24
N PRO A 79 -4.12 -43.96 -27.92
CA PRO A 79 -3.93 -44.03 -29.36
C PRO A 79 -4.97 -43.18 -30.11
N SER A 80 -4.53 -42.30 -30.99
CA SER A 80 -5.36 -41.45 -31.82
C SER A 80 -4.92 -41.48 -33.27
N ARG A 81 -5.86 -41.19 -34.18
CA ARG A 81 -5.63 -41.05 -35.64
C ARG A 81 -5.45 -39.58 -36.05
N ALA A 82 -5.28 -38.67 -35.10
CA ALA A 82 -5.16 -37.24 -35.38
C ALA A 82 -3.93 -36.92 -36.25
N ALA A 83 -4.09 -35.98 -37.17
CA ALA A 83 -3.07 -35.63 -38.18
C ALA A 83 -1.93 -34.73 -37.61
N SER A 84 -2.13 -34.10 -36.45
CA SER A 84 -1.14 -33.24 -35.83
C SER A 84 -1.18 -33.32 -34.29
N PRO A 85 -0.05 -32.97 -33.61
CA PRO A 85 0.00 -32.92 -32.16
C PRO A 85 -1.07 -32.03 -31.52
N GLU A 86 -1.40 -30.91 -32.13
CA GLU A 86 -2.42 -29.98 -31.62
C GLU A 86 -3.84 -30.57 -31.77
N SER A 87 -4.14 -31.21 -32.92
CA SER A 87 -5.42 -31.87 -33.12
C SER A 87 -5.62 -33.07 -32.20
N PHE A 88 -4.56 -33.82 -31.92
CA PHE A 88 -4.60 -34.93 -30.97
C PHE A 88 -5.01 -34.45 -29.57
N LEU A 89 -4.33 -33.39 -29.06
CA LEU A 89 -4.63 -32.86 -27.75
C LEU A 89 -6.04 -32.23 -27.67
N ALA A 90 -6.51 -31.63 -28.76
CA ALA A 90 -7.87 -31.05 -28.83
C ALA A 90 -8.95 -32.13 -28.83
N GLU A 91 -8.72 -33.26 -29.51
CA GLU A 91 -9.63 -34.43 -29.49
C GLU A 91 -9.64 -35.04 -28.09
N LEU A 92 -8.45 -35.34 -27.52
CA LEU A 92 -8.32 -35.94 -26.20
C LEU A 92 -9.00 -35.07 -25.11
N TYR A 93 -8.87 -33.76 -25.20
CA TYR A 93 -9.53 -32.81 -24.29
C TYR A 93 -11.03 -32.83 -24.43
N ARG A 94 -11.54 -32.84 -25.66
CA ARG A 94 -12.98 -32.86 -25.96
C ARG A 94 -13.64 -34.16 -25.48
N ASP A 95 -13.01 -35.29 -25.74
CA ASP A 95 -13.52 -36.61 -25.37
C ASP A 95 -13.53 -36.78 -23.83
N GLU A 96 -12.46 -36.35 -23.15
CA GLU A 96 -12.44 -36.41 -21.71
C GLU A 96 -13.43 -35.43 -21.06
N LEU A 97 -13.61 -34.26 -21.65
CA LEU A 97 -14.60 -33.28 -21.18
C LEU A 97 -16.03 -33.84 -21.34
N ALA A 98 -16.32 -34.53 -22.47
CA ALA A 98 -17.60 -35.19 -22.73
C ALA A 98 -17.83 -36.33 -21.73
N ARG A 99 -16.82 -37.14 -21.47
CA ARG A 99 -16.89 -38.25 -20.52
C ARG A 99 -17.12 -37.76 -19.09
N ARG A 100 -16.41 -36.72 -18.66
CA ARG A 100 -16.62 -36.11 -17.33
C ARG A 100 -17.98 -35.46 -17.21
N ARG A 101 -18.50 -34.84 -18.27
CA ARG A 101 -19.88 -34.32 -18.33
C ARG A 101 -20.90 -35.44 -18.24
N GLY A 102 -20.68 -36.56 -18.93
CA GLY A 102 -21.55 -37.75 -18.88
C GLY A 102 -21.57 -38.40 -17.49
N ARG A 103 -20.44 -38.49 -16.80
CA ARG A 103 -20.35 -38.99 -15.41
C ARG A 103 -21.13 -38.16 -14.39
N PHE A 104 -21.19 -36.85 -14.57
CA PHE A 104 -22.02 -35.98 -13.75
C PHE A 104 -23.50 -35.92 -14.22
N GLY A 105 -23.78 -36.32 -15.48
CA GLY A 105 -25.12 -36.35 -16.05
C GLY A 105 -25.89 -37.68 -15.82
N ALA A 106 -25.18 -38.77 -15.50
CA ALA A 106 -25.79 -40.11 -15.36
C ALA A 106 -26.44 -40.41 -14.01
N ARG A 107 -26.54 -39.45 -13.10
CA ARG A 107 -27.48 -39.50 -11.97
C ARG A 107 -28.77 -38.84 -12.40
N GLY A 108 -29.66 -39.67 -12.96
CA GLY A 108 -31.09 -39.50 -13.12
C GLY A 108 -31.61 -38.07 -13.29
N GLU A 109 -31.88 -37.63 -14.50
CA GLU A 109 -32.90 -36.62 -14.73
C GLU A 109 -34.24 -37.17 -14.20
N PRO A 110 -34.83 -36.56 -13.17
CA PRO A 110 -36.24 -36.85 -12.85
C PRO A 110 -37.08 -36.27 -13.99
N ARG A 111 -37.91 -37.12 -14.62
CA ARG A 111 -38.89 -36.75 -15.61
C ARG A 111 -39.61 -35.46 -15.25
N ALA A 112 -39.68 -34.52 -16.19
CA ALA A 112 -40.21 -33.15 -16.06
C ALA A 112 -41.71 -33.04 -15.72
N THR A 113 -42.38 -34.11 -15.36
CA THR A 113 -43.86 -34.14 -15.24
C THR A 113 -44.39 -34.18 -13.79
N GLU A 114 -43.56 -34.27 -12.75
CA GLU A 114 -44.07 -34.37 -11.36
C GLU A 114 -43.66 -33.25 -10.40
N ARG A 115 -43.16 -32.11 -10.86
CA ARG A 115 -42.77 -30.98 -9.98
C ARG A 115 -43.66 -29.72 -10.09
N ARG A 116 -44.96 -29.88 -10.28
CA ARG A 116 -45.92 -28.80 -10.05
C ARG A 116 -46.40 -28.85 -8.59
N GLY A 117 -45.69 -28.20 -7.65
CA GLY A 117 -46.19 -28.02 -6.31
C GLY A 117 -45.19 -27.78 -5.19
N GLN A 118 -43.92 -28.15 -5.32
CA GLN A 118 -42.96 -27.89 -4.27
C GLN A 118 -41.82 -26.99 -4.75
N ALA A 119 -41.71 -25.78 -4.13
CA ALA A 119 -40.61 -24.86 -4.41
C ALA A 119 -39.26 -25.55 -4.15
N THR A 120 -38.31 -25.41 -5.11
CA THR A 120 -36.96 -25.95 -4.98
C THR A 120 -36.23 -25.31 -3.80
N VAL A 121 -35.14 -25.94 -3.32
CA VAL A 121 -34.29 -25.36 -2.24
C VAL A 121 -33.79 -23.99 -2.68
N ALA A 122 -33.45 -23.81 -3.95
CA ALA A 122 -33.00 -22.53 -4.50
C ALA A 122 -34.10 -21.47 -4.49
N GLU A 123 -35.33 -21.82 -4.88
CA GLU A 123 -36.47 -20.89 -4.84
C GLU A 123 -36.84 -20.47 -3.42
N ARG A 124 -36.81 -21.39 -2.47
CA ARG A 124 -37.03 -21.07 -1.05
C ARG A 124 -35.96 -20.16 -0.49
N MET A 125 -34.69 -20.39 -0.89
CA MET A 125 -33.58 -19.52 -0.51
C MET A 125 -33.75 -18.11 -1.10
N ALA A 126 -34.10 -18.01 -2.38
CA ALA A 126 -34.34 -16.75 -3.06
C ALA A 126 -35.48 -15.96 -2.41
N ALA A 127 -36.61 -16.60 -2.13
CA ALA A 127 -37.77 -15.97 -1.51
C ALA A 127 -37.42 -15.38 -0.11
N ARG A 128 -36.61 -16.07 0.68
CA ARG A 128 -36.21 -15.61 2.01
C ARG A 128 -35.16 -14.50 2.01
N LYS A 129 -34.37 -14.38 0.93
CA LYS A 129 -33.21 -13.47 0.89
C LYS A 129 -33.35 -12.31 -0.06
N THR A 130 -34.44 -12.24 -0.83
CA THR A 130 -34.68 -11.19 -1.80
C THR A 130 -34.58 -9.78 -1.21
N GLU A 131 -35.12 -9.54 -0.04
CA GLU A 131 -35.07 -8.24 0.64
C GLU A 131 -33.63 -7.87 1.04
N ARG A 132 -32.84 -8.83 1.54
CA ARG A 132 -31.42 -8.62 1.87
C ARG A 132 -30.58 -8.29 0.63
N TRP A 133 -30.88 -8.94 -0.50
CA TRP A 133 -30.22 -8.65 -1.77
C TRP A 133 -30.59 -7.27 -2.30
N GLN A 134 -31.85 -6.84 -2.12
CA GLN A 134 -32.28 -5.49 -2.47
C GLN A 134 -31.58 -4.43 -1.61
N THR A 135 -31.51 -4.64 -0.30
CA THR A 135 -30.78 -3.74 0.62
C THR A 135 -29.30 -3.63 0.21
N PHE A 136 -28.67 -4.75 -0.09
CA PHE A 136 -27.28 -4.75 -0.58
C PHE A 136 -27.15 -4.04 -1.93
N GLN A 137 -28.11 -4.20 -2.84
CA GLN A 137 -28.11 -3.52 -4.13
C GLN A 137 -28.12 -2.00 -3.96
N VAL A 138 -28.97 -1.46 -3.08
CA VAL A 138 -29.02 -0.03 -2.79
C VAL A 138 -27.69 0.48 -2.25
N MET A 139 -27.06 -0.28 -1.34
CA MET A 139 -25.74 0.06 -0.82
C MET A 139 -24.67 -0.01 -1.91
N ALA A 140 -24.67 -1.03 -2.76
CA ALA A 140 -23.71 -1.18 -3.86
C ALA A 140 -23.88 -0.06 -4.90
N ASP A 141 -25.10 0.34 -5.21
CA ASP A 141 -25.39 1.45 -6.11
C ASP A 141 -24.97 2.81 -5.53
N ARG A 142 -25.12 3.02 -4.21
CA ARG A 142 -24.59 4.18 -3.50
C ARG A 142 -23.07 4.21 -3.54
N ALA A 143 -22.41 3.08 -3.24
CA ALA A 143 -20.96 2.92 -3.34
C ALA A 143 -20.44 3.18 -4.76
N ALA A 144 -21.17 2.70 -5.78
CA ALA A 144 -20.81 2.90 -7.18
C ALA A 144 -20.88 4.39 -7.62
N ARG A 145 -21.86 5.15 -7.11
CA ARG A 145 -22.05 6.56 -7.47
C ARG A 145 -21.23 7.53 -6.64
N GLN A 146 -21.13 7.31 -5.33
CA GLN A 146 -20.58 8.26 -4.36
C GLN A 146 -19.25 7.81 -3.74
N GLY A 147 -18.77 6.57 -4.04
CA GLY A 147 -17.59 5.98 -3.42
C GLY A 147 -17.86 5.42 -2.02
N LEU A 148 -16.90 4.67 -1.50
CA LEU A 148 -16.97 4.12 -0.13
C LEU A 148 -16.86 5.20 0.96
N ASP A 149 -16.31 6.35 0.64
CA ASP A 149 -16.22 7.50 1.55
C ASP A 149 -17.61 8.09 1.92
N SER A 150 -18.66 7.71 1.19
CA SER A 150 -20.05 8.08 1.54
C SER A 150 -20.64 7.27 2.68
N PHE A 151 -19.97 6.20 3.10
CA PHE A 151 -20.37 5.34 4.21
C PHE A 151 -19.74 5.83 5.51
N ASN A 152 -20.52 5.79 6.60
CA ASN A 152 -19.97 6.05 7.93
C ASN A 152 -19.22 4.83 8.50
N ALA A 153 -18.56 5.02 9.66
CA ALA A 153 -17.75 4.00 10.30
C ALA A 153 -18.51 2.69 10.64
N ARG A 154 -19.84 2.74 10.77
CA ARG A 154 -20.70 1.58 11.04
C ARG A 154 -21.22 0.92 9.77
N GLU A 155 -21.49 1.70 8.74
CA GLU A 155 -22.02 1.18 7.47
C GLU A 155 -21.00 0.44 6.64
N LEU A 156 -19.72 0.82 6.69
CA LEU A 156 -18.66 0.17 5.90
C LEU A 156 -18.42 -1.30 6.29
N PRO A 157 -18.34 -1.67 7.58
CA PRO A 157 -18.29 -3.08 7.98
C PRO A 157 -19.57 -3.86 7.61
N ASP A 158 -20.76 -3.23 7.69
CA ASP A 158 -22.04 -3.85 7.29
C ASP A 158 -22.06 -4.12 5.78
N PHE A 159 -21.60 -3.17 4.96
CA PHE A 159 -21.45 -3.36 3.52
C PHE A 159 -20.54 -4.56 3.20
N ALA A 160 -19.38 -4.65 3.85
CA ALA A 160 -18.45 -5.76 3.64
C ALA A 160 -19.01 -7.11 4.13
N ALA A 161 -19.80 -7.12 5.21
CA ALA A 161 -20.48 -8.31 5.71
C ALA A 161 -21.54 -8.80 4.73
N ARG A 162 -22.39 -7.88 4.20
CA ARG A 162 -23.41 -8.18 3.19
C ARG A 162 -22.82 -8.64 1.87
N TYR A 163 -21.71 -8.06 1.43
CA TYR A 163 -21.00 -8.54 0.24
C TYR A 163 -20.58 -10.00 0.39
N ARG A 164 -19.99 -10.37 1.54
CA ARG A 164 -19.63 -11.77 1.80
C ARG A 164 -20.84 -12.71 1.84
N GLU A 165 -21.97 -12.24 2.41
CA GLU A 165 -23.21 -13.01 2.42
C GLU A 165 -23.74 -13.25 0.98
N VAL A 166 -23.78 -12.22 0.14
CA VAL A 166 -24.24 -12.35 -1.27
C VAL A 166 -23.31 -13.24 -2.09
N ALA A 167 -21.99 -13.15 -1.87
CA ALA A 167 -21.02 -14.02 -2.53
C ALA A 167 -21.21 -15.49 -2.12
N ALA A 168 -21.47 -15.76 -0.84
CA ALA A 168 -21.80 -17.10 -0.36
C ALA A 168 -23.14 -17.60 -0.91
N ASP A 169 -24.13 -16.73 -1.07
CA ASP A 169 -25.42 -17.08 -1.67
C ASP A 169 -25.29 -17.40 -3.15
N LEU A 170 -24.41 -16.70 -3.90
CA LEU A 170 -24.09 -17.05 -5.27
C LEU A 170 -23.47 -18.45 -5.37
N ALA A 171 -22.54 -18.79 -4.48
CA ALA A 171 -21.95 -20.12 -4.44
C ALA A 171 -23.00 -21.21 -4.16
N ARG A 172 -23.91 -20.96 -3.20
CA ARG A 172 -25.03 -21.88 -2.89
C ARG A 172 -26.01 -21.99 -4.06
N ALA A 173 -26.38 -20.86 -4.69
CA ALA A 173 -27.28 -20.84 -5.85
C ALA A 173 -26.72 -21.67 -7.00
N ARG A 174 -25.42 -21.63 -7.27
CA ARG A 174 -24.73 -22.48 -8.25
C ARG A 174 -24.80 -23.95 -7.87
N THR A 175 -24.56 -24.28 -6.59
CA THR A 175 -24.61 -25.65 -6.08
C THR A 175 -26.02 -26.25 -6.17
N TYR A 176 -27.05 -25.48 -5.83
CA TYR A 176 -28.45 -25.94 -5.88
C TYR A 176 -29.12 -25.75 -7.24
N ARG A 177 -28.34 -25.39 -8.28
CA ARG A 177 -28.85 -25.18 -9.65
C ARG A 177 -30.06 -24.25 -9.68
N ALA A 178 -29.93 -23.08 -9.05
CA ALA A 178 -30.94 -22.04 -9.12
C ALA A 178 -31.24 -21.64 -10.56
N ASP A 179 -32.41 -21.05 -10.76
CA ASP A 179 -32.82 -20.56 -12.09
C ASP A 179 -31.81 -19.54 -12.65
N PRO A 180 -31.67 -19.45 -13.99
CA PRO A 180 -30.71 -18.54 -14.62
C PRO A 180 -30.90 -17.07 -14.24
N SER A 181 -32.13 -16.64 -13.96
CA SER A 181 -32.45 -15.25 -13.59
C SER A 181 -31.91 -14.90 -12.20
N THR A 182 -32.05 -15.79 -11.23
CA THR A 182 -31.50 -15.67 -9.88
C THR A 182 -29.96 -15.69 -9.90
N LEU A 183 -29.35 -16.59 -10.69
CA LEU A 183 -27.90 -16.63 -10.87
C LEU A 183 -27.36 -15.32 -11.44
N ALA A 184 -27.95 -14.84 -12.54
CA ALA A 184 -27.55 -13.60 -13.19
C ALA A 184 -27.75 -12.37 -12.28
N ARG A 185 -28.76 -12.36 -11.42
CA ARG A 185 -28.97 -11.31 -10.42
C ARG A 185 -27.86 -11.32 -9.37
N LEU A 186 -27.55 -12.49 -8.78
CA LEU A 186 -26.51 -12.62 -7.77
C LEU A 186 -25.12 -12.31 -8.35
N GLU A 187 -24.84 -12.74 -9.57
CA GLU A 187 -23.58 -12.40 -10.27
C GLU A 187 -23.42 -10.88 -10.43
N ARG A 188 -24.47 -10.19 -10.88
CA ARG A 188 -24.44 -8.71 -10.97
C ARG A 188 -24.20 -8.05 -9.61
N LEU A 189 -24.84 -8.53 -8.55
CA LEU A 189 -24.65 -7.99 -7.19
C LEU A 189 -23.22 -8.23 -6.69
N VAL A 190 -22.66 -9.42 -6.90
CA VAL A 190 -21.27 -9.73 -6.51
C VAL A 190 -20.29 -8.87 -7.30
N VAL A 191 -20.49 -8.72 -8.62
CA VAL A 191 -19.64 -7.86 -9.47
C VAL A 191 -19.75 -6.40 -9.03
N SER A 192 -20.97 -5.89 -8.75
CA SER A 192 -21.16 -4.52 -8.28
C SER A 192 -20.49 -4.27 -6.92
N GLY A 193 -20.66 -5.18 -5.96
CA GLY A 193 -20.02 -5.10 -4.65
C GLY A 193 -18.49 -5.22 -4.73
N HIS A 194 -17.99 -6.13 -5.58
CA HIS A 194 -16.57 -6.27 -5.83
C HIS A 194 -15.98 -4.98 -6.44
N ASN A 195 -16.60 -4.47 -7.49
CA ASN A 195 -16.17 -3.23 -8.11
C ASN A 195 -16.21 -2.04 -7.14
N ALA A 196 -17.20 -1.97 -6.25
CA ALA A 196 -17.28 -0.93 -5.23
C ALA A 196 -16.14 -1.02 -4.21
N LEU A 197 -15.84 -2.25 -3.72
CA LEU A 197 -14.76 -2.49 -2.75
C LEU A 197 -13.36 -2.27 -3.33
N TYR A 198 -13.16 -2.62 -4.61
CA TYR A 198 -11.85 -2.57 -5.29
C TYR A 198 -11.73 -1.44 -6.32
N ARG A 199 -12.73 -0.54 -6.40
CA ARG A 199 -12.72 0.62 -7.31
C ARG A 199 -11.62 1.64 -6.98
N ASP A 200 -11.08 1.62 -5.78
CA ASP A 200 -10.05 2.55 -5.31
C ASP A 200 -8.72 2.43 -6.07
N GLU A 201 -8.49 1.35 -6.81
CA GLU A 201 -7.29 1.21 -7.65
C GLU A 201 -7.30 2.12 -8.89
N ARG A 202 -8.45 2.59 -9.36
CA ARG A 202 -8.55 3.45 -10.55
C ARG A 202 -8.33 4.94 -10.31
N ASN A 203 -8.34 5.39 -9.06
CA ASN A 203 -8.09 6.78 -8.69
C ASN A 203 -6.77 6.96 -7.92
N SER A 204 -5.73 6.18 -8.28
CA SER A 204 -4.45 6.20 -7.55
C SER A 204 -3.83 7.61 -7.47
N ILE A 205 -3.94 8.42 -8.51
CA ILE A 205 -3.40 9.80 -8.52
C ILE A 205 -4.18 10.69 -7.54
N ASN A 206 -5.51 10.65 -7.55
CA ASN A 206 -6.33 11.43 -6.62
C ASN A 206 -6.12 10.99 -5.17
N ARG A 207 -5.93 9.68 -4.96
CA ARG A 207 -5.61 9.13 -3.63
C ARG A 207 -4.24 9.58 -3.16
N ILE A 208 -3.21 9.50 -4.01
CA ILE A 208 -1.87 10.00 -3.70
C ILE A 208 -1.94 11.49 -3.36
N TRP A 209 -2.64 12.30 -4.17
CA TRP A 209 -2.84 13.72 -3.92
C TRP A 209 -3.53 13.99 -2.58
N GLN A 210 -4.57 13.25 -2.24
CA GLN A 210 -5.26 13.34 -0.96
C GLN A 210 -4.33 13.01 0.22
N VAL A 211 -3.58 11.92 0.11
CA VAL A 211 -2.59 11.53 1.13
C VAL A 211 -1.55 12.63 1.31
N VAL A 212 -0.93 13.08 0.22
CA VAL A 212 0.14 14.08 0.26
C VAL A 212 -0.36 15.43 0.77
N MET A 213 -1.52 15.91 0.31
CA MET A 213 -1.98 17.27 0.61
C MET A 213 -2.83 17.38 1.87
N ARG A 214 -3.38 16.27 2.38
CA ARG A 214 -4.27 16.28 3.55
C ARG A 214 -3.80 15.40 4.69
N GLU A 215 -3.55 14.10 4.43
CA GLU A 215 -3.23 13.16 5.50
C GLU A 215 -1.81 13.37 6.06
N CYS A 216 -0.82 13.64 5.20
CA CYS A 216 0.55 13.90 5.63
C CYS A 216 0.68 15.15 6.52
N PRO A 217 0.20 16.35 6.13
CA PRO A 217 0.29 17.51 7.01
C PRO A 217 -0.59 17.37 8.25
N ALA A 218 -1.73 16.67 8.15
CA ALA A 218 -2.57 16.36 9.30
C ALA A 218 -1.81 15.51 10.35
N ALA A 219 -1.04 14.52 9.91
CA ALA A 219 -0.21 13.70 10.80
C ALA A 219 0.83 14.54 11.55
N VAL A 220 1.46 15.50 10.88
CA VAL A 220 2.41 16.45 11.50
C VAL A 220 1.71 17.30 12.57
N VAL A 221 0.54 17.85 12.24
CA VAL A 221 -0.25 18.66 13.21
C VAL A 221 -0.72 17.83 14.39
N GLN A 222 -1.15 16.60 14.16
CA GLN A 222 -1.54 15.66 15.23
C GLN A 222 -0.37 15.38 16.17
N ALA A 223 0.84 15.23 15.63
CA ALA A 223 2.06 14.95 16.36
C ALA A 223 2.80 16.23 16.84
N ARG A 224 2.19 17.43 16.83
CA ARG A 224 2.85 18.72 17.09
C ARG A 224 3.69 18.76 18.38
N ARG A 225 3.28 18.04 19.44
CA ARG A 225 4.06 17.96 20.69
C ARG A 225 5.42 17.28 20.47
N TYR A 226 5.46 16.22 19.67
CA TYR A 226 6.71 15.54 19.32
C TYR A 226 7.56 16.37 18.36
N VAL A 227 6.94 17.11 17.45
CA VAL A 227 7.65 18.08 16.58
C VAL A 227 8.31 19.17 17.42
N LEU A 228 7.62 19.69 18.44
CA LEU A 228 8.20 20.66 19.36
C LEU A 228 9.38 20.06 20.17
N ILE A 229 9.23 18.82 20.65
CA ILE A 229 10.32 18.13 21.37
C ILE A 229 11.52 17.94 20.43
N ALA A 230 11.30 17.53 19.19
CA ALA A 230 12.36 17.37 18.19
C ALA A 230 13.03 18.71 17.84
N PHE A 231 12.26 19.78 17.71
CA PHE A 231 12.79 21.13 17.56
C PHE A 231 13.69 21.51 18.72
N LEU A 232 13.28 21.32 19.99
CA LEU A 232 14.08 21.63 21.16
C LEU A 232 15.33 20.75 21.27
N ALA A 233 15.21 19.45 20.92
CA ALA A 233 16.32 18.51 20.87
C ALA A 233 17.41 18.93 19.86
N PHE A 234 17.03 19.67 18.83
CA PHE A 234 17.92 20.25 17.84
C PHE A 234 18.40 21.67 18.27
N ALA A 235 17.48 22.56 18.63
CA ALA A 235 17.76 23.99 18.86
C ALA A 235 18.65 24.25 20.10
N VAL A 236 18.42 23.49 21.18
CA VAL A 236 19.24 23.66 22.41
C VAL A 236 20.69 23.29 22.14
N PRO A 237 21.05 22.15 21.54
CA PRO A 237 22.44 21.88 21.14
C PRO A 237 22.99 22.85 20.10
N ALA A 238 22.16 23.38 19.20
CA ALA A 238 22.60 24.37 18.21
C ALA A 238 23.07 25.67 18.91
N VAL A 239 22.28 26.15 19.86
CA VAL A 239 22.68 27.31 20.67
C VAL A 239 23.93 27.00 21.48
N ALA A 240 24.02 25.83 22.12
CA ALA A 240 25.20 25.42 22.89
C ALA A 240 26.45 25.36 22.01
N GLY A 241 26.37 24.75 20.81
CA GLY A 241 27.49 24.69 19.85
C GLY A 241 27.90 26.07 19.36
N PHE A 242 26.93 26.96 19.10
CA PHE A 242 27.21 28.34 18.72
C PHE A 242 27.95 29.09 19.85
N LEU A 243 27.46 29.04 21.07
CA LEU A 243 28.08 29.71 22.22
C LEU A 243 29.47 29.13 22.50
N LEU A 244 29.63 27.80 22.46
CA LEU A 244 30.91 27.16 22.70
C LEU A 244 32.01 27.66 21.75
N LEU A 245 31.75 27.60 20.43
CA LEU A 245 32.73 28.04 19.44
C LEU A 245 32.87 29.57 19.35
N LYS A 246 31.85 30.31 19.74
CA LYS A 246 31.93 31.76 19.85
C LYS A 246 32.91 32.18 20.94
N GLU A 247 32.87 31.53 22.12
CA GLU A 247 33.73 31.78 23.25
C GLU A 247 35.15 31.15 23.12
N ARG A 248 35.23 30.02 22.41
CA ARG A 248 36.46 29.24 22.22
C ARG A 248 36.76 28.95 20.76
N PRO A 249 37.17 29.95 19.95
CA PRO A 249 37.40 29.76 18.52
C PRO A 249 38.45 28.71 18.17
N ALA A 250 39.43 28.48 19.05
CA ALA A 250 40.51 27.50 18.87
C ALA A 250 40.01 26.05 18.77
N LEU A 251 38.79 25.74 19.28
CA LEU A 251 38.19 24.40 19.12
C LEU A 251 37.66 24.15 17.72
N ALA A 252 37.68 25.13 16.82
CA ALA A 252 37.14 24.94 15.46
C ALA A 252 37.89 23.84 14.70
N ASP A 253 39.21 23.78 14.82
CA ASP A 253 40.07 22.81 14.14
C ASP A 253 39.85 21.37 14.65
N GLU A 254 39.34 21.20 15.88
CA GLU A 254 39.03 19.89 16.47
C GLU A 254 37.59 19.42 16.20
N LEU A 255 36.66 20.36 16.10
CA LEU A 255 35.22 20.06 16.08
C LEU A 255 34.59 20.14 14.69
N LEU A 256 35.19 20.90 13.77
CA LEU A 256 34.60 21.09 12.44
C LEU A 256 35.32 20.27 11.38
N PRO A 257 34.55 19.76 10.36
CA PRO A 257 35.19 19.14 9.22
C PRO A 257 36.08 20.13 8.45
N ASP A 258 37.21 19.64 7.92
CA ASP A 258 38.19 20.42 7.15
C ASP A 258 37.55 21.24 6.03
N VAL A 259 36.55 20.65 5.34
CA VAL A 259 35.77 21.31 4.26
C VAL A 259 35.10 22.61 4.76
N MET A 260 34.67 22.70 6.03
CA MET A 260 34.06 23.91 6.59
C MET A 260 35.09 24.96 6.95
N LEU A 261 36.25 24.54 7.43
CA LEU A 261 37.39 25.41 7.70
C LEU A 261 37.95 26.03 6.40
N GLU A 262 38.18 25.20 5.37
CA GLU A 262 38.60 25.63 4.05
C GLU A 262 37.60 26.61 3.40
N ARG A 263 36.30 26.35 3.52
CA ARG A 263 35.26 27.26 3.01
C ARG A 263 35.23 28.59 3.71
N ALA A 264 35.46 28.62 5.02
CA ALA A 264 35.53 29.85 5.77
C ALA A 264 36.79 30.65 5.35
N GLN A 265 37.96 30.01 5.20
CA GLN A 265 39.19 30.65 4.76
C GLN A 265 39.05 31.20 3.33
N ALA A 266 38.45 30.44 2.41
CA ALA A 266 38.23 30.89 1.05
C ALA A 266 37.12 31.95 0.93
N GLY A 267 36.26 32.09 1.93
CA GLY A 267 35.06 32.93 1.86
C GLY A 267 35.31 34.41 1.57
N ALA A 268 36.29 34.99 2.24
CA ALA A 268 36.67 36.38 2.06
C ALA A 268 37.12 36.66 0.60
N SER A 269 37.96 35.76 0.06
CA SER A 269 38.41 35.83 -1.33
C SER A 269 37.27 35.69 -2.32
N ARG A 270 36.35 34.77 -2.05
CA ARG A 270 35.17 34.54 -2.92
C ARG A 270 34.20 35.72 -2.93
N ILE A 271 33.97 36.35 -1.75
CA ILE A 271 33.16 37.57 -1.65
C ILE A 271 33.81 38.71 -2.49
N GLY A 272 35.14 38.90 -2.37
CA GLY A 272 35.88 39.90 -3.17
C GLY A 272 35.78 39.68 -4.69
N GLN A 273 35.50 38.41 -5.12
CA GLN A 273 35.27 38.06 -6.51
C GLN A 273 33.76 38.12 -6.90
N GLY A 274 32.90 38.56 -5.99
CA GLY A 274 31.43 38.55 -6.23
C GLY A 274 30.79 37.17 -6.26
N LYS A 275 31.48 36.12 -5.78
CA LYS A 275 31.02 34.74 -5.77
C LYS A 275 30.25 34.38 -4.51
N GLY A 276 29.12 33.66 -4.68
CA GLY A 276 28.33 33.14 -3.56
C GLY A 276 29.00 31.97 -2.83
N TYR A 277 28.35 31.48 -1.75
CA TYR A 277 28.83 30.37 -0.89
C TYR A 277 29.05 29.09 -1.69
N VAL A 278 28.07 28.71 -2.53
CA VAL A 278 28.20 27.66 -3.53
C VAL A 278 27.80 28.22 -4.85
N GLU A 279 28.78 28.51 -5.69
CA GLU A 279 28.56 28.94 -7.07
C GLU A 279 29.21 27.91 -7.97
N VAL A 280 28.41 27.29 -8.79
CA VAL A 280 28.84 26.24 -9.72
C VAL A 280 28.27 26.49 -11.11
N GLU A 281 28.98 25.98 -12.12
CA GLU A 281 28.50 26.01 -13.48
C GLU A 281 27.14 25.34 -13.63
N ALA A 282 26.32 25.82 -14.54
CA ALA A 282 24.97 25.30 -14.78
C ALA A 282 24.93 23.79 -14.99
N ARG A 283 25.98 23.22 -15.58
CA ARG A 283 26.12 21.77 -15.81
C ARG A 283 26.24 20.94 -14.49
N GLN A 284 26.81 21.51 -13.46
CA GLN A 284 27.09 20.82 -12.17
C GLN A 284 25.94 20.99 -11.17
N ARG A 285 25.03 21.93 -11.38
CA ARG A 285 23.90 22.21 -10.47
C ARG A 285 23.04 20.99 -10.17
N PRO A 286 22.63 20.15 -11.14
CA PRO A 286 21.82 18.96 -10.85
C PRO A 286 22.55 17.94 -9.96
N MET A 287 23.86 17.79 -10.13
CA MET A 287 24.66 16.86 -9.32
C MET A 287 24.78 17.33 -7.87
N ILE A 288 24.99 18.63 -7.66
CA ILE A 288 25.07 19.21 -6.31
C ILE A 288 23.69 19.15 -5.65
N ALA A 289 22.64 19.54 -6.35
CA ALA A 289 21.26 19.40 -5.83
C ALA A 289 20.97 17.96 -5.39
N SER A 290 21.32 16.99 -6.24
CA SER A 290 21.15 15.56 -5.94
C SER A 290 21.93 15.14 -4.68
N SER A 291 23.19 15.61 -4.51
CA SER A 291 24.00 15.26 -3.35
C SER A 291 23.42 15.83 -2.06
N ILE A 292 22.88 17.04 -2.09
CA ILE A 292 22.31 17.71 -0.91
C ILE A 292 20.95 17.09 -0.55
N ILE A 293 20.09 16.82 -1.56
CA ILE A 293 18.85 16.10 -1.35
C ILE A 293 19.12 14.73 -0.70
N THR A 294 20.09 13.99 -1.24
CA THR A 294 20.45 12.67 -0.72
C THR A 294 20.97 12.76 0.71
N ASN A 295 21.81 13.75 1.03
CA ASN A 295 22.29 13.97 2.37
C ASN A 295 21.13 14.24 3.35
N ASN A 296 20.23 15.15 3.01
CA ASN A 296 19.12 15.55 3.88
C ASN A 296 18.08 14.43 4.04
N ILE A 297 17.80 13.64 2.99
CA ILE A 297 16.99 12.42 3.08
C ILE A 297 17.67 11.41 4.01
N THR A 298 18.97 11.22 3.91
CA THR A 298 19.73 10.27 4.73
C THR A 298 19.69 10.69 6.20
N VAL A 299 19.93 11.96 6.51
CA VAL A 299 19.83 12.51 7.88
C VAL A 299 18.42 12.34 8.43
N ALA A 300 17.39 12.70 7.67
CA ALA A 300 16.00 12.54 8.07
C ALA A 300 15.65 11.07 8.32
N PHE A 301 16.11 10.17 7.44
CA PHE A 301 15.92 8.73 7.62
C PHE A 301 16.59 8.21 8.89
N TYR A 302 17.82 8.60 9.17
CA TYR A 302 18.51 8.20 10.41
C TYR A 302 17.82 8.76 11.65
N CYS A 303 17.37 10.03 11.63
CA CYS A 303 16.59 10.61 12.72
C CYS A 303 15.28 9.84 12.98
N PHE A 304 14.63 9.36 11.93
CA PHE A 304 13.43 8.51 12.04
C PHE A 304 13.78 7.10 12.54
N ALA A 305 14.73 6.42 11.89
CA ALA A 305 15.14 5.06 12.22
C ALA A 305 15.72 4.94 13.65
N GLY A 306 16.37 5.99 14.13
CA GLY A 306 16.86 6.08 15.50
C GLY A 306 15.78 5.93 16.56
N GLY A 307 14.51 6.10 16.19
CA GLY A 307 13.35 5.85 17.03
C GLY A 307 13.23 4.40 17.52
N ILE A 308 13.77 3.44 16.76
CA ILE A 308 13.79 2.01 17.11
C ILE A 308 14.56 1.78 18.43
N PHE A 309 15.59 2.59 18.70
CA PHE A 309 16.31 2.58 19.97
C PHE A 309 15.59 3.38 21.05
N ALA A 310 14.30 3.13 21.22
CA ALA A 310 13.45 3.78 22.21
C ALA A 310 13.44 5.32 22.12
N GLY A 311 13.71 5.88 20.95
CA GLY A 311 13.79 7.33 20.69
C GLY A 311 15.15 7.96 21.00
N VAL A 312 16.05 7.25 21.68
CA VAL A 312 17.39 7.79 22.07
C VAL A 312 18.22 8.07 20.81
N GLY A 313 18.20 7.20 19.82
CA GLY A 313 18.91 7.43 18.56
C GLY A 313 18.43 8.70 17.84
N SER A 314 17.12 8.95 17.80
CA SER A 314 16.56 10.19 17.25
C SER A 314 17.04 11.42 18.01
N LEU A 315 17.07 11.35 19.34
CA LEU A 315 17.56 12.44 20.20
C LEU A 315 19.02 12.76 19.91
N VAL A 316 19.88 11.74 19.90
CA VAL A 316 21.32 11.90 19.65
C VAL A 316 21.58 12.51 18.27
N LEU A 317 20.89 12.01 17.25
CA LEU A 317 21.07 12.51 15.89
C LEU A 317 20.56 13.95 15.70
N LEU A 318 19.43 14.31 16.31
CA LEU A 318 18.95 15.68 16.32
C LEU A 318 19.92 16.62 17.06
N ALA A 319 20.40 16.20 18.22
CA ALA A 319 21.35 16.97 19.01
C ALA A 319 22.70 17.18 18.28
N TYR A 320 23.20 16.13 17.63
CA TYR A 320 24.42 16.20 16.82
C TYR A 320 24.27 17.18 15.64
N ASN A 321 23.16 17.08 14.90
CA ASN A 321 22.91 17.99 13.77
C ASN A 321 22.73 19.44 14.25
N GLY A 322 22.03 19.65 15.36
CA GLY A 322 21.92 20.97 15.98
C GLY A 322 23.28 21.53 16.39
N LEU A 323 24.06 20.76 17.15
CA LEU A 323 25.40 21.15 17.58
C LEU A 323 26.28 21.52 16.40
N SER A 324 26.27 20.74 15.34
CA SER A 324 27.06 20.94 14.12
C SER A 324 26.73 22.27 13.44
N ILE A 325 25.40 22.55 13.20
CA ILE A 325 25.01 23.80 12.54
C ILE A 325 25.30 25.02 13.40
N GLY A 326 25.19 24.90 14.74
CA GLY A 326 25.53 25.94 15.68
C GLY A 326 27.02 26.24 15.66
N ALA A 327 27.87 25.21 15.75
CA ALA A 327 29.30 25.30 15.71
C ALA A 327 29.81 25.93 14.39
N VAL A 328 29.35 25.45 13.25
CA VAL A 328 29.69 26.04 11.93
C VAL A 328 29.28 27.51 11.88
N SER A 329 28.08 27.86 12.33
CA SER A 329 27.59 29.24 12.33
C SER A 329 28.47 30.16 13.20
N ALA A 330 28.93 29.69 14.37
CA ALA A 330 29.81 30.43 15.24
C ALA A 330 31.21 30.65 14.61
N HIS A 331 31.77 29.61 13.98
CA HIS A 331 33.05 29.71 13.29
C HIS A 331 32.98 30.78 12.17
N PHE A 332 31.95 30.73 11.32
CA PHE A 332 31.73 31.76 10.30
C PHE A 332 31.47 33.16 10.90
N ALA A 333 30.79 33.23 12.04
CA ALA A 333 30.63 34.50 12.75
C ALA A 333 31.97 35.07 13.27
N ASN A 334 32.88 34.21 13.77
CA ASN A 334 34.19 34.62 14.29
C ASN A 334 35.12 35.19 13.19
N VAL A 335 34.96 34.67 11.95
CA VAL A 335 35.72 35.20 10.79
C VAL A 335 34.96 36.29 10.01
N GLY A 336 33.82 36.77 10.54
CA GLY A 336 33.03 37.84 9.89
C GLY A 336 32.20 37.40 8.69
N LEU A 337 32.00 36.09 8.47
CA LEU A 337 31.37 35.52 7.30
C LEU A 337 29.99 34.89 7.57
N LEU A 338 29.37 35.21 8.72
CA LEU A 338 28.06 34.64 9.09
C LEU A 338 26.99 34.90 8.02
N GLY A 339 26.92 36.12 7.49
CA GLY A 339 25.97 36.48 6.43
C GLY A 339 26.20 35.70 5.12
N TYR A 340 27.47 35.39 4.83
CA TYR A 340 27.84 34.59 3.66
C TYR A 340 27.32 33.15 3.76
N LEU A 341 27.49 32.49 4.90
CA LEU A 341 26.94 31.16 5.18
C LEU A 341 25.41 31.16 5.13
N TRP A 342 24.80 32.07 5.90
CA TRP A 342 23.34 32.09 6.02
C TRP A 342 22.63 32.53 4.73
N SER A 343 23.28 33.33 3.89
CA SER A 343 22.75 33.66 2.55
C SER A 343 22.51 32.42 1.69
N PHE A 344 23.26 31.35 1.91
CA PHE A 344 23.06 30.07 1.23
C PHE A 344 21.94 29.26 1.91
N ILE A 345 21.96 29.15 3.23
CA ILE A 345 21.01 28.32 4.01
C ILE A 345 19.58 28.87 3.92
N VAL A 346 19.40 30.19 3.95
CA VAL A 346 18.08 30.85 4.02
C VAL A 346 17.16 30.42 2.85
N GLY A 347 17.68 30.14 1.65
CA GLY A 347 16.85 29.81 0.49
C GLY A 347 16.01 28.53 0.67
N HIS A 348 16.53 27.50 1.30
CA HIS A 348 15.95 26.16 1.43
C HIS A 348 15.82 25.67 2.85
N GLY A 349 16.60 26.22 3.79
CA GLY A 349 16.78 25.71 5.15
C GLY A 349 15.49 25.64 5.97
N VAL A 350 14.50 26.49 5.72
CA VAL A 350 13.20 26.44 6.43
C VAL A 350 12.52 25.10 6.25
N LEU A 351 12.46 24.60 5.01
CA LEU A 351 11.79 23.33 4.71
C LEU A 351 12.62 22.14 5.17
N GLU A 352 13.95 22.18 5.00
CA GLU A 352 14.86 21.11 5.39
C GLU A 352 14.92 20.91 6.89
N LEU A 353 15.15 21.97 7.64
CA LEU A 353 15.23 21.90 9.10
C LEU A 353 13.89 21.43 9.68
N PHE A 354 12.78 21.94 9.16
CA PHE A 354 11.46 21.48 9.59
C PHE A 354 11.25 20.01 9.26
N ALA A 355 11.67 19.54 8.08
CA ALA A 355 11.59 18.13 7.70
C ALA A 355 12.41 17.23 8.64
N ILE A 356 13.61 17.64 9.05
CA ILE A 356 14.45 16.91 10.01
C ILE A 356 13.75 16.82 11.39
N TRP A 357 13.13 17.91 11.87
CA TRP A 357 12.38 17.89 13.13
C TRP A 357 11.15 16.96 13.04
N VAL A 358 10.43 16.95 11.92
CA VAL A 358 9.30 16.04 11.68
C VAL A 358 9.78 14.59 11.65
N ALA A 359 10.92 14.30 11.02
CA ALA A 359 11.50 12.96 10.97
C ALA A 359 11.90 12.46 12.36
N GLY A 360 12.57 13.32 13.15
CA GLY A 360 12.90 13.01 14.55
C GLY A 360 11.67 12.83 15.44
N ALA A 361 10.62 13.64 15.23
CA ALA A 361 9.34 13.50 15.91
C ALA A 361 8.65 12.15 15.58
N ALA A 362 8.71 11.71 14.33
CA ALA A 362 8.24 10.39 13.94
C ALA A 362 9.04 9.27 14.64
N GLY A 363 10.36 9.45 14.79
CA GLY A 363 11.21 8.55 15.59
C GLY A 363 10.81 8.53 17.08
N PHE A 364 10.53 9.67 17.68
CA PHE A 364 10.04 9.73 19.08
C PHE A 364 8.68 9.03 19.26
N LEU A 365 7.79 9.09 18.27
CA LEU A 365 6.53 8.34 18.31
C LEU A 365 6.76 6.82 18.33
N LEU A 366 7.71 6.31 17.56
CA LEU A 366 8.09 4.90 17.59
C LEU A 366 8.72 4.53 18.94
N GLY A 367 9.65 5.37 19.42
CA GLY A 367 10.28 5.19 20.72
C GLY A 367 9.26 5.12 21.86
N ARG A 368 8.27 6.01 21.86
CA ARG A 368 7.17 5.98 22.83
C ARG A 368 6.38 4.68 22.79
N ALA A 369 6.07 4.16 21.60
CA ALA A 369 5.32 2.91 21.45
C ALA A 369 6.06 1.73 22.11
N LEU A 370 7.38 1.76 22.13
CA LEU A 370 8.22 0.72 22.73
C LEU A 370 8.33 0.86 24.27
N ILE A 371 8.43 2.10 24.78
CA ILE A 371 8.67 2.37 26.21
C ILE A 371 7.36 2.45 26.99
N ALA A 372 6.37 3.20 26.47
CA ALA A 372 5.14 3.55 27.16
C ALA A 372 3.92 3.33 26.24
N PRO A 373 3.56 2.07 25.93
CA PRO A 373 2.45 1.74 25.04
C PRO A 373 1.06 2.08 25.61
N GLY A 374 0.96 2.44 26.90
CA GLY A 374 -0.30 2.65 27.61
C GLY A 374 -1.05 1.32 27.79
N ASP A 375 -2.35 1.33 27.53
CA ASP A 375 -3.23 0.15 27.65
C ASP A 375 -3.10 -0.84 26.45
N LEU A 376 -2.25 -0.52 25.48
CA LEU A 376 -2.02 -1.34 24.29
C LEU A 376 -0.85 -2.30 24.49
N THR A 377 -0.83 -3.41 23.75
CA THR A 377 0.40 -4.17 23.60
C THR A 377 1.45 -3.34 22.84
N ARG A 378 2.75 -3.61 23.06
CA ARG A 378 3.82 -2.95 22.31
C ARG A 378 3.66 -3.08 20.80
N ALA A 379 3.20 -4.23 20.34
CA ALA A 379 2.94 -4.48 18.91
C ALA A 379 1.79 -3.60 18.39
N ASP A 380 0.68 -3.51 19.10
CA ASP A 380 -0.46 -2.69 18.70
C ASP A 380 -0.13 -1.20 18.77
N ALA A 381 0.58 -0.78 19.82
CA ALA A 381 1.06 0.59 19.95
C ALA A 381 2.02 0.96 18.82
N LEU A 382 2.91 0.04 18.42
CA LEU A 382 3.84 0.25 17.29
C LEU A 382 3.10 0.35 15.96
N VAL A 383 2.08 -0.47 15.73
CA VAL A 383 1.24 -0.39 14.53
C VAL A 383 0.50 0.95 14.47
N LEU A 384 -0.11 1.38 15.58
CA LEU A 384 -0.87 2.62 15.62
C LEU A 384 0.03 3.86 15.41
N ASN A 385 1.11 3.98 16.20
CA ASN A 385 2.05 5.09 16.10
C ASN A 385 2.86 5.02 14.79
N GLY A 386 3.17 3.82 14.30
CA GLY A 386 3.85 3.60 13.03
C GLY A 386 3.05 4.11 11.83
N ARG A 387 1.74 3.91 11.80
CA ARG A 387 0.87 4.49 10.75
C ARG A 387 0.93 6.02 10.74
N LEU A 388 0.93 6.65 11.91
CA LEU A 388 1.07 8.10 12.04
C LEU A 388 2.47 8.54 11.60
N ALA A 389 3.52 7.86 12.06
CA ALA A 389 4.91 8.13 11.72
C ALA A 389 5.18 8.01 10.21
N VAL A 390 4.64 6.99 9.53
CA VAL A 390 4.77 6.83 8.06
C VAL A 390 4.15 8.01 7.30
N ARG A 391 2.98 8.51 7.73
CA ARG A 391 2.38 9.71 7.13
C ARG A 391 3.23 10.95 7.36
N MET A 392 3.85 11.09 8.54
CA MET A 392 4.79 12.18 8.82
C MET A 392 6.02 12.08 7.89
N ILE A 393 6.56 10.89 7.67
CA ILE A 393 7.66 10.68 6.71
C ILE A 393 7.22 11.01 5.27
N GLY A 394 5.96 10.75 4.91
CA GLY A 394 5.40 11.24 3.64
C GLY A 394 5.51 12.77 3.51
N ALA A 395 5.19 13.52 4.58
CA ALA A 395 5.39 14.97 4.58
C ALA A 395 6.89 15.36 4.47
N VAL A 396 7.78 14.66 5.17
CA VAL A 396 9.23 14.88 5.10
C VAL A 396 9.75 14.75 3.67
N ILE A 397 9.35 13.69 2.96
CA ILE A 397 9.76 13.46 1.56
C ILE A 397 9.30 14.63 0.67
N VAL A 398 8.04 15.08 0.81
CA VAL A 398 7.52 16.21 0.03
C VAL A 398 8.31 17.48 0.29
N LEU A 399 8.55 17.79 1.57
CA LEU A 399 9.28 19.00 1.95
C LEU A 399 10.74 18.97 1.46
N LEU A 400 11.43 17.83 1.56
CA LEU A 400 12.81 17.68 1.10
C LEU A 400 12.92 17.72 -0.43
N MET A 401 11.95 17.17 -1.16
CA MET A 401 11.91 17.28 -2.62
C MET A 401 11.75 18.72 -3.08
N ILE A 402 10.88 19.50 -2.43
CA ILE A 402 10.70 20.93 -2.71
C ILE A 402 11.97 21.69 -2.35
N ALA A 403 12.53 21.50 -1.15
CA ALA A 403 13.73 22.15 -0.67
C ALA A 403 14.93 21.91 -1.59
N GLY A 404 15.16 20.65 -1.97
CA GLY A 404 16.25 20.29 -2.88
C GLY A 404 16.09 20.85 -4.28
N THR A 405 14.84 20.97 -4.78
CA THR A 405 14.57 21.67 -6.04
C THR A 405 14.93 23.15 -5.94
N ILE A 406 14.53 23.82 -4.86
CA ILE A 406 14.88 25.23 -4.60
C ILE A 406 16.40 25.38 -4.53
N GLU A 407 17.09 24.52 -3.80
CA GLU A 407 18.53 24.58 -3.66
C GLU A 407 19.25 24.40 -4.99
N GLY A 408 18.88 23.39 -5.79
CA GLY A 408 19.48 23.12 -7.08
C GLY A 408 19.35 24.27 -8.07
N PHE A 409 18.23 24.98 -8.06
CA PHE A 409 17.95 26.01 -9.05
C PHE A 409 18.18 27.45 -8.53
N VAL A 410 17.89 27.72 -7.26
CA VAL A 410 17.94 29.07 -6.70
C VAL A 410 19.24 29.32 -5.91
N SER A 411 19.61 28.43 -4.99
CA SER A 411 20.74 28.64 -4.10
C SER A 411 22.09 28.56 -4.81
N THR A 412 22.16 27.81 -5.91
CA THR A 412 23.35 27.68 -6.77
C THR A 412 23.41 28.71 -7.88
N SER A 413 22.38 29.57 -8.03
CA SER A 413 22.35 30.63 -9.02
C SER A 413 23.06 31.91 -8.53
N GLN A 414 23.41 32.81 -9.44
CA GLN A 414 23.95 34.14 -9.11
C GLN A 414 22.87 35.11 -8.61
N GLY A 415 21.71 34.60 -8.17
CA GLY A 415 20.62 35.41 -7.62
C GLY A 415 21.05 36.11 -6.34
N GLY A 416 20.75 37.41 -6.26
CA GLY A 416 21.05 38.22 -5.07
C GLY A 416 20.36 37.73 -3.80
N VAL A 417 20.80 38.24 -2.64
CA VAL A 417 20.24 37.91 -1.32
C VAL A 417 18.71 38.11 -1.29
N ALA A 418 18.19 39.14 -1.95
CA ALA A 418 16.76 39.44 -2.03
C ALA A 418 15.95 38.29 -2.63
N LEU A 419 16.45 37.64 -3.71
CA LEU A 419 15.79 36.46 -4.31
C LEU A 419 15.73 35.31 -3.31
N ARG A 420 16.81 35.03 -2.59
CA ARG A 420 16.89 33.93 -1.62
C ARG A 420 15.96 34.16 -0.42
N VAL A 421 15.91 35.39 0.06
CA VAL A 421 14.96 35.78 1.14
C VAL A 421 13.50 35.68 0.64
N GLY A 422 13.22 36.11 -0.60
CA GLY A 422 11.92 35.97 -1.22
C GLY A 422 11.48 34.51 -1.31
N VAL A 423 12.37 33.62 -1.78
CA VAL A 423 12.10 32.16 -1.85
C VAL A 423 11.89 31.57 -0.47
N SER A 424 12.68 31.97 0.53
CA SER A 424 12.51 31.53 1.92
C SER A 424 11.14 31.94 2.49
N THR A 425 10.72 33.18 2.21
CA THR A 425 9.40 33.67 2.62
C THR A 425 8.26 32.87 1.97
N VAL A 426 8.36 32.60 0.68
CA VAL A 426 7.40 31.74 -0.03
C VAL A 426 7.40 30.33 0.53
N SER A 427 8.56 29.77 0.84
CA SER A 427 8.69 28.44 1.45
C SER A 427 8.05 28.38 2.83
N ALA A 428 8.24 29.42 3.67
CA ALA A 428 7.62 29.52 4.98
C ALA A 428 6.09 29.65 4.86
N LEU A 429 5.61 30.46 3.91
CA LEU A 429 4.17 30.61 3.65
C LEU A 429 3.57 29.28 3.15
N PHE A 430 4.22 28.61 2.21
CA PHE A 430 3.84 27.27 1.76
C PHE A 430 3.72 26.30 2.94
N LEU A 431 4.73 26.24 3.82
CA LEU A 431 4.72 25.37 4.99
C LEU A 431 3.53 25.68 5.92
N LEU A 432 3.27 26.94 6.20
CA LEU A 432 2.13 27.36 7.01
C LEU A 432 0.78 26.96 6.38
N LEU A 433 0.61 27.18 5.08
CA LEU A 433 -0.61 26.78 4.35
C LEU A 433 -0.76 25.25 4.30
N TYR A 434 0.33 24.52 4.12
CA TYR A 434 0.35 23.06 4.11
C TYR A 434 -0.11 22.49 5.46
N LEU A 435 0.43 23.02 6.57
CA LEU A 435 0.02 22.61 7.91
C LEU A 435 -1.42 23.05 8.26
N ALA A 436 -1.81 24.25 7.83
CA ALA A 436 -3.18 24.75 8.02
C ALA A 436 -4.20 23.85 7.30
N ASN A 437 -3.90 23.42 6.07
CA ASN A 437 -4.74 22.47 5.33
C ASN A 437 -4.89 21.14 6.09
N GLY A 438 -3.81 20.60 6.65
CA GLY A 438 -3.85 19.42 7.51
C GLY A 438 -4.69 19.61 8.77
N ALA A 439 -4.58 20.77 9.42
CA ALA A 439 -5.36 21.11 10.60
C ALA A 439 -6.87 21.22 10.29
N LEU A 440 -7.23 21.85 9.17
CA LEU A 440 -8.62 21.94 8.71
C LEU A 440 -9.20 20.57 8.39
N TRP A 441 -8.42 19.72 7.74
CA TRP A 441 -8.83 18.36 7.45
C TRP A 441 -9.10 17.55 8.72
N LEU A 442 -8.23 17.62 9.75
CA LEU A 442 -8.46 16.96 11.05
C LEU A 442 -9.75 17.44 11.71
N ARG A 443 -10.02 18.74 11.69
CA ARG A 443 -11.25 19.31 12.25
C ARG A 443 -12.49 18.80 11.51
N SER A 444 -12.42 18.65 10.18
CA SER A 444 -13.52 18.12 9.38
C SER A 444 -13.84 16.65 9.67
N GLN A 445 -12.81 15.84 9.95
CA GLN A 445 -12.98 14.43 10.35
C GLN A 445 -13.61 14.32 11.73
N GLY A 446 -13.12 15.07 12.72
CA GLY A 446 -13.70 15.07 14.06
C GLY A 446 -15.19 15.50 14.10
N ARG A 447 -15.62 16.39 13.19
CA ARG A 447 -17.04 16.74 13.05
C ARG A 447 -17.87 15.59 12.46
N ARG A 448 -17.34 14.87 11.47
CA ARG A 448 -18.03 13.70 10.86
C ARG A 448 -18.19 12.55 11.86
N ASP A 449 -17.23 12.36 12.75
CA ASP A 449 -17.29 11.33 13.79
C ASP A 449 -18.24 11.72 14.96
N ALA A 450 -18.48 13.03 15.15
CA ALA A 450 -19.33 13.58 16.21
C ALA A 450 -20.81 13.70 15.82
N GLU A 451 -21.17 13.69 14.53
CA GLU A 451 -22.56 13.67 14.07
C GLU A 451 -23.09 12.23 14.08
N PRO A 452 -23.91 11.82 15.09
CA PRO A 452 -24.60 10.53 15.03
C PRO A 452 -25.62 10.64 13.89
N GLY A 453 -25.55 9.71 12.92
CA GLY A 453 -26.32 9.69 11.68
C GLY A 453 -27.79 10.05 11.89
N THR A 454 -28.17 11.23 11.54
CA THR A 454 -29.56 11.59 11.24
C THR A 454 -29.97 10.78 10.02
N ILE A 455 -30.64 9.65 10.26
CA ILE A 455 -31.48 8.98 9.27
C ILE A 455 -32.53 10.01 8.88
N ARG A 456 -32.38 10.63 7.72
CA ARG A 456 -33.52 11.35 7.10
C ARG A 456 -34.62 10.31 6.91
N PRO A 457 -35.80 10.50 7.54
CA PRO A 457 -36.96 9.67 7.22
C PRO A 457 -37.21 9.82 5.72
N ALA A 458 -37.42 8.71 5.03
CA ALA A 458 -37.96 8.74 3.68
C ALA A 458 -39.29 9.53 3.73
N GLU A 459 -39.33 10.68 3.10
CA GLU A 459 -40.59 11.38 2.86
C GLU A 459 -41.50 10.42 2.11
N SER A 460 -42.55 10.00 2.82
CA SER A 460 -43.68 9.30 2.23
C SER A 460 -44.34 10.28 1.28
N SER A 461 -44.12 10.14 -0.02
CA SER A 461 -44.98 10.71 -1.04
C SER A 461 -46.33 9.98 -1.01
N ALA A 462 -47.23 10.44 -0.16
CA ALA A 462 -48.65 10.22 -0.28
C ALA A 462 -49.26 11.45 -0.91
N SER A 463 -49.64 11.33 -2.16
CA SER A 463 -50.85 11.84 -2.81
C SER A 463 -50.74 11.59 -4.32
#